data_f0d7240f65513d7f9d783ef909bf1cde
#
_entry.id   f0d7240f65513d7f9d783ef909bf1cde
#
_cell.length_a   1.000
_cell.length_b   1.000
_cell.length_c   1.000
_cell.angle_alpha   90.00
_cell.angle_beta   90.00
_cell.angle_gamma   90.00
#
_symmetry.space_group_name_H-M   'P 1'
#
loop_
_entity.id
_entity.type
_entity.pdbx_description
1 polymer ?
#
loop_
_entity_poly.entity_id
_entity_poly.type
_entity_poly.pdbx_seq_one_letter_code
_entity_poly.pdbx_strand_id
1 'polypeptide(L)'
;MHTERVHEFTLRQTHMRKIERQMCDAIRNTTDWKSGNTRVTNFYDYDKKLVVTSVFLHDNMIAEITETDVTIYDGGWQSNTTKSRLNAICDTFCVDGEGIFQKNFEWFIHKFVGQAGTSKVYNVEPFVNGYIFA
;
A
#
# COMPACT_ATOMS: atom_id res chain seq x y z
N MET A 1 -10.53 0.82 14.95
CA MET A 1 -10.04 -0.50 14.55
C MET A 1 -10.41 -1.51 15.61
N HIS A 2 -10.90 -2.66 15.23
CA HIS A 2 -11.29 -3.69 16.17
C HIS A 2 -10.30 -4.86 16.16
N THR A 3 -10.45 -5.77 17.14
CA THR A 3 -9.51 -6.85 17.41
C THR A 3 -9.30 -7.78 16.22
N GLU A 4 -10.35 -8.11 15.50
CA GLU A 4 -10.28 -9.01 14.35
C GLU A 4 -9.35 -8.45 13.26
N ARG A 5 -9.42 -7.16 12.98
CA ARG A 5 -8.56 -6.50 12.00
C ARG A 5 -7.08 -6.57 12.40
N VAL A 6 -6.80 -6.37 13.66
CA VAL A 6 -5.43 -6.44 14.20
C VAL A 6 -4.86 -7.84 14.03
N HIS A 7 -5.68 -8.87 14.31
CA HIS A 7 -5.27 -10.26 14.15
C HIS A 7 -4.95 -10.60 12.70
N GLU A 8 -5.80 -10.20 11.76
CA GLU A 8 -5.56 -10.42 10.33
C GLU A 8 -4.28 -9.74 9.86
N PHE A 9 -4.04 -8.53 10.31
CA PHE A 9 -2.82 -7.80 9.98
C PHE A 9 -1.57 -8.57 10.42
N THR A 10 -1.56 -9.10 11.63
CA THR A 10 -0.44 -9.87 12.16
C THR A 10 -0.18 -11.12 11.32
N LEU A 11 -1.22 -11.84 10.92
CA LEU A 11 -1.09 -13.02 10.07
C LEU A 11 -0.49 -12.68 8.71
N ARG A 12 -0.95 -11.60 8.08
CA ARG A 12 -0.42 -11.17 6.80
C ARG A 12 1.04 -10.79 6.89
N GLN A 13 1.44 -10.10 7.96
CA GLN A 13 2.83 -9.72 8.16
C GLN A 13 3.75 -10.92 8.23
N THR A 14 3.33 -12.04 8.82
CA THR A 14 4.17 -13.24 8.89
C THR A 14 4.41 -13.86 7.53
N HIS A 15 3.56 -13.60 6.53
CA HIS A 15 3.71 -14.12 5.17
C HIS A 15 4.39 -13.14 4.21
N MET A 16 4.66 -11.91 4.65
CA MET A 16 5.36 -10.92 3.84
C MET A 16 6.86 -11.22 3.78
N ARG A 17 7.50 -10.72 2.71
CA ARG A 17 8.96 -10.70 2.64
C ARG A 17 9.51 -9.82 3.77
N LYS A 18 10.70 -10.17 4.25
CA LYS A 18 11.33 -9.41 5.34
C LYS A 18 11.46 -7.92 5.02
N ILE A 19 11.92 -7.59 3.81
CA ILE A 19 12.06 -6.19 3.41
C ILE A 19 10.71 -5.47 3.41
N GLU A 20 9.63 -6.15 3.07
CA GLU A 20 8.29 -5.56 3.07
C GLU A 20 7.76 -5.35 4.49
N ARG A 21 8.05 -6.27 5.42
CA ARG A 21 7.72 -6.07 6.83
C ARG A 21 8.45 -4.85 7.40
N GLN A 22 9.74 -4.73 7.09
CA GLN A 22 10.55 -3.59 7.55
C GLN A 22 10.05 -2.27 6.94
N MET A 23 9.71 -2.28 5.66
CA MET A 23 9.12 -1.14 4.97
C MET A 23 7.81 -0.70 5.64
N CYS A 24 6.91 -1.64 5.89
CA CYS A 24 5.62 -1.34 6.52
C CYS A 24 5.79 -0.86 7.96
N ASP A 25 6.75 -1.40 8.71
CA ASP A 25 7.07 -0.92 10.04
C ASP A 25 7.58 0.53 10.02
N ALA A 26 8.43 0.86 9.05
CA ALA A 26 8.92 2.23 8.90
C ALA A 26 7.79 3.20 8.56
N ILE A 27 6.86 2.80 7.70
CA ILE A 27 5.69 3.61 7.37
C ILE A 27 4.83 3.84 8.62
N ARG A 28 4.52 2.77 9.34
CA ARG A 28 3.66 2.85 10.53
C ARG A 28 4.28 3.72 11.61
N ASN A 29 5.59 3.61 11.80
CA ASN A 29 6.30 4.33 12.86
C ASN A 29 6.78 5.71 12.40
N THR A 30 6.49 6.11 11.18
CA THR A 30 6.90 7.40 10.61
C THR A 30 8.42 7.58 10.73
N THR A 31 9.16 6.54 10.35
CA THR A 31 10.61 6.48 10.45
C THR A 31 11.21 6.42 9.05
N ASP A 32 12.22 7.24 8.79
CA ASP A 32 12.98 7.13 7.54
C ASP A 32 13.79 5.85 7.56
N TRP A 33 13.78 5.13 6.44
CA TRP A 33 14.40 3.82 6.37
C TRP A 33 14.82 3.51 4.93
N LYS A 34 15.87 2.73 4.80
CA LYS A 34 16.33 2.26 3.50
C LYS A 34 16.92 0.88 3.64
N SER A 35 16.62 0.00 2.70
CA SER A 35 17.26 -1.30 2.57
C SER A 35 17.25 -1.72 1.10
N GLY A 36 18.44 -1.96 0.56
CA GLY A 36 18.57 -2.37 -0.85
C GLY A 36 17.94 -1.36 -1.79
N ASN A 37 16.94 -1.82 -2.55
CA ASN A 37 16.26 -1.02 -3.56
C ASN A 37 15.05 -0.25 -3.03
N THR A 38 14.73 -0.34 -1.73
CA THR A 38 13.49 0.21 -1.17
C THR A 38 13.81 1.26 -0.10
N ARG A 39 13.11 2.39 -0.16
CA ARG A 39 13.34 3.51 0.75
C ARG A 39 12.01 4.12 1.18
N VAL A 40 11.95 4.53 2.45
CA VAL A 40 10.81 5.23 3.05
C VAL A 40 11.31 6.57 3.56
N THR A 41 10.63 7.65 3.20
CA THR A 41 10.91 8.99 3.70
C THR A 41 9.63 9.62 4.24
N ASN A 42 9.79 10.51 5.22
CA ASN A 42 8.66 11.18 5.84
C ASN A 42 8.91 12.69 5.85
N PHE A 43 7.87 13.47 5.53
CA PHE A 43 7.97 14.91 5.65
C PHE A 43 6.62 15.48 6.09
N TYR A 44 6.67 16.66 6.73
CA TYR A 44 5.47 17.36 7.11
C TYR A 44 5.07 18.32 5.98
N ASP A 45 3.86 18.11 5.46
CA ASP A 45 3.30 18.99 4.42
C ASP A 45 2.56 20.13 5.12
N TYR A 46 3.13 21.34 5.09
CA TYR A 46 2.57 22.50 5.78
C TYR A 46 1.27 22.98 5.14
N ASP A 47 1.07 22.76 3.86
CA ASP A 47 -0.17 23.13 3.19
C ASP A 47 -1.33 22.23 3.59
N LYS A 48 -1.07 20.92 3.63
CA LYS A 48 -2.06 19.93 4.04
C LYS A 48 -2.12 19.73 5.55
N LYS A 49 -1.11 20.21 6.28
CA LYS A 49 -1.00 20.09 7.74
C LYS A 49 -1.00 18.65 8.22
N LEU A 50 -0.25 17.80 7.54
CA LEU A 50 -0.11 16.40 7.90
C LEU A 50 1.24 15.85 7.45
N VAL A 51 1.60 14.69 7.99
CA VAL A 51 2.79 13.97 7.55
C VAL A 51 2.46 13.17 6.31
N VAL A 52 3.34 13.26 5.31
CA VAL A 52 3.29 12.42 4.11
C VAL A 52 4.47 11.47 4.14
N THR A 53 4.19 10.18 4.05
CA THR A 53 5.20 9.14 3.97
C THR A 53 5.29 8.68 2.52
N SER A 54 6.49 8.75 1.95
CA SER A 54 6.73 8.37 0.55
C SER A 54 7.57 7.10 0.50
N VAL A 55 7.22 6.21 -0.42
CA VAL A 55 7.93 4.95 -0.64
C VAL A 55 8.52 4.95 -2.05
N PHE A 56 9.80 4.59 -2.13
CA PHE A 56 10.56 4.55 -3.37
C PHE A 56 11.10 3.15 -3.63
N LEU A 57 11.03 2.72 -4.87
CA LEU A 57 11.67 1.50 -5.35
C LEU A 57 12.60 1.90 -6.49
N HIS A 58 13.90 1.57 -6.36
CA HIS A 58 14.93 2.02 -7.31
C HIS A 58 14.88 3.55 -7.53
N ASP A 59 14.70 4.30 -6.43
CA ASP A 59 14.59 5.75 -6.42
C ASP A 59 13.39 6.34 -7.17
N ASN A 60 12.44 5.50 -7.59
CA ASN A 60 11.19 5.95 -8.19
C ASN A 60 10.07 5.82 -7.16
N MET A 61 9.29 6.89 -6.97
CA MET A 61 8.21 6.86 -6.01
C MET A 61 7.10 5.90 -6.47
N ILE A 62 6.68 5.00 -5.57
CA ILE A 62 5.60 4.06 -5.83
C ILE A 62 4.40 4.27 -4.92
N ALA A 63 4.54 4.98 -3.81
CA ALA A 63 3.40 5.24 -2.92
C ALA A 63 3.60 6.49 -2.08
N GLU A 64 2.49 7.12 -1.73
CA GLU A 64 2.40 8.16 -0.72
C GLU A 64 1.31 7.77 0.27
N ILE A 65 1.64 7.77 1.56
CA ILE A 65 0.72 7.37 2.61
C ILE A 65 0.52 8.54 3.56
N THR A 66 -0.74 8.84 3.83
CA THR A 66 -1.14 9.79 4.89
C THR A 66 -2.01 9.05 5.90
N GLU A 67 -2.46 9.74 6.94
CA GLU A 67 -3.35 9.13 7.93
C GLU A 67 -4.72 8.76 7.36
N THR A 68 -5.11 9.31 6.20
CA THR A 68 -6.43 9.12 5.61
C THR A 68 -6.44 8.34 4.31
N ASP A 69 -5.32 8.26 3.59
CA ASP A 69 -5.31 7.62 2.29
C ASP A 69 -3.95 7.04 1.90
N VAL A 70 -3.98 6.22 0.88
CA VAL A 70 -2.80 5.64 0.24
C VAL A 70 -2.93 5.91 -1.26
N THR A 71 -1.94 6.61 -1.81
CA THR A 71 -1.85 6.88 -3.25
C THR A 71 -0.74 6.02 -3.84
N ILE A 72 -1.00 5.37 -4.97
CA ILE A 72 -0.05 4.41 -5.55
C ILE A 72 0.34 4.77 -6.97
N TYR A 73 1.56 4.37 -7.32
CA TYR A 73 2.18 4.59 -8.64
C TYR A 73 2.97 3.34 -9.03
N ASP A 74 3.20 3.15 -10.32
CA ASP A 74 4.03 2.03 -10.79
C ASP A 74 5.53 2.35 -10.81
N GLY A 75 5.88 3.61 -10.57
CA GLY A 75 7.28 4.04 -10.61
C GLY A 75 7.89 4.04 -12.00
N GLY A 76 7.06 3.98 -13.03
CA GLY A 76 7.49 3.90 -14.43
C GLY A 76 7.72 2.49 -14.95
N TRP A 77 7.53 1.47 -14.13
CA TRP A 77 7.79 0.08 -14.52
C TRP A 77 6.87 -0.87 -13.74
N GLN A 78 5.98 -1.57 -14.46
CA GLN A 78 5.04 -2.52 -13.84
C GLN A 78 5.70 -3.88 -13.62
N SER A 79 6.58 -3.97 -12.63
CA SER A 79 7.29 -5.20 -12.29
C SER A 79 6.58 -5.99 -11.19
N ASN A 80 6.94 -7.26 -11.06
CA ASN A 80 6.46 -8.10 -9.95
C ASN A 80 6.92 -7.55 -8.60
N THR A 81 8.13 -6.99 -8.54
CA THR A 81 8.63 -6.39 -7.31
C THR A 81 7.81 -5.18 -6.91
N THR A 82 7.50 -4.28 -7.85
CA THR A 82 6.63 -3.13 -7.58
C THR A 82 5.27 -3.59 -7.08
N LYS A 83 4.65 -4.55 -7.75
CA LYS A 83 3.34 -5.09 -7.36
C LYS A 83 3.40 -5.70 -5.96
N SER A 84 4.45 -6.43 -5.64
CA SER A 84 4.63 -7.04 -4.31
C SER A 84 4.73 -5.96 -3.22
N ARG A 85 5.52 -4.91 -3.44
CA ARG A 85 5.64 -3.79 -2.50
C ARG A 85 4.30 -3.09 -2.28
N LEU A 86 3.58 -2.80 -3.38
CA LEU A 86 2.29 -2.14 -3.31
C LEU A 86 1.25 -2.99 -2.59
N ASN A 87 1.23 -4.29 -2.83
CA ASN A 87 0.30 -5.18 -2.13
C ASN A 87 0.63 -5.30 -0.64
N ALA A 88 1.90 -5.27 -0.27
CA ALA A 88 2.28 -5.23 1.15
C ALA A 88 1.75 -3.96 1.82
N ILE A 89 1.84 -2.82 1.15
CA ILE A 89 1.31 -1.54 1.65
C ILE A 89 -0.23 -1.62 1.77
N CYS A 90 -0.91 -2.11 0.75
CA CYS A 90 -2.37 -2.22 0.78
C CYS A 90 -2.84 -3.21 1.85
N ASP A 91 -2.17 -4.34 2.00
CA ASP A 91 -2.52 -5.33 3.03
C ASP A 91 -2.37 -4.76 4.44
N THR A 92 -1.46 -3.80 4.62
CA THR A 92 -1.17 -3.20 5.91
C THR A 92 -2.07 -2.00 6.21
N PHE A 93 -2.31 -1.14 5.23
CA PHE A 93 -2.90 0.19 5.46
C PHE A 93 -4.25 0.42 4.78
N CYS A 94 -4.63 -0.39 3.81
CA CYS A 94 -5.93 -0.26 3.14
C CYS A 94 -6.97 -1.19 3.74
N VAL A 95 -8.19 -1.16 3.22
CA VAL A 95 -9.25 -2.06 3.63
C VAL A 95 -8.87 -3.50 3.25
N ASP A 96 -9.22 -4.44 4.09
CA ASP A 96 -8.92 -5.85 3.85
C ASP A 96 -9.42 -6.29 2.48
N GLY A 97 -8.52 -6.89 1.70
CA GLY A 97 -8.80 -7.33 0.34
C GLY A 97 -8.50 -6.32 -0.75
N GLU A 98 -8.25 -5.05 -0.41
CA GLU A 98 -7.82 -4.07 -1.40
C GLU A 98 -6.38 -4.31 -1.83
N GLY A 99 -6.10 -4.07 -3.11
CA GLY A 99 -4.77 -4.27 -3.65
C GLY A 99 -4.75 -4.22 -5.16
N ILE A 100 -3.66 -4.76 -5.71
CA ILE A 100 -3.38 -4.75 -7.14
C ILE A 100 -3.22 -6.20 -7.60
N PHE A 101 -3.77 -6.52 -8.76
CA PHE A 101 -3.53 -7.82 -9.38
C PHE A 101 -3.29 -7.64 -10.88
N GLN A 102 -2.76 -8.68 -11.49
CA GLN A 102 -2.45 -8.69 -12.91
C GLN A 102 -3.29 -9.75 -13.61
N LYS A 103 -3.86 -9.38 -14.76
CA LYS A 103 -4.60 -10.30 -15.61
C LYS A 103 -4.34 -9.91 -17.06
N ASN A 104 -3.98 -10.88 -17.90
CA ASN A 104 -3.67 -10.65 -19.30
C ASN A 104 -2.63 -9.53 -19.51
N PHE A 105 -1.57 -9.56 -18.67
CA PHE A 105 -0.47 -8.59 -18.70
C PHE A 105 -0.85 -7.16 -18.34
N GLU A 106 -2.07 -6.94 -17.82
CA GLU A 106 -2.52 -5.63 -17.38
C GLU A 106 -2.72 -5.61 -15.87
N TRP A 107 -2.44 -4.46 -15.24
CA TRP A 107 -2.65 -4.25 -13.82
C TRP A 107 -4.05 -3.71 -13.56
N PHE A 108 -4.67 -4.23 -12.50
CA PHE A 108 -6.00 -3.85 -12.05
C PHE A 108 -5.99 -3.57 -10.55
N ILE A 109 -6.95 -2.75 -10.13
CA ILE A 109 -7.20 -2.44 -8.73
C ILE A 109 -8.38 -3.28 -8.24
N HIS A 110 -8.23 -3.87 -7.06
CA HIS A 110 -9.31 -4.50 -6.33
C HIS A 110 -9.75 -3.53 -5.23
N LYS A 111 -10.91 -2.91 -5.39
CA LYS A 111 -11.36 -1.80 -4.54
C LYS A 111 -12.58 -2.21 -3.74
N PHE A 112 -12.51 -2.07 -2.41
CA PHE A 112 -13.64 -2.30 -1.52
C PHE A 112 -14.70 -1.21 -1.72
N VAL A 113 -15.96 -1.62 -1.92
CA VAL A 113 -17.07 -0.68 -2.15
C VAL A 113 -18.23 -0.85 -1.17
N GLY A 114 -18.23 -1.87 -0.33
CA GLY A 114 -19.29 -2.05 0.65
C GLY A 114 -19.49 -3.49 1.06
N GLN A 115 -20.58 -3.73 1.77
CA GLN A 115 -20.94 -5.07 2.21
C GLN A 115 -22.33 -5.46 1.73
N ALA A 116 -22.48 -6.76 1.41
CA ALA A 116 -23.77 -7.39 1.13
C ALA A 116 -23.92 -8.52 2.14
N GLY A 117 -24.72 -8.32 3.18
CA GLY A 117 -24.82 -9.25 4.30
C GLY A 117 -23.49 -9.35 5.05
N THR A 118 -22.91 -10.54 5.12
CA THR A 118 -21.62 -10.79 5.76
C THR A 118 -20.45 -10.74 4.77
N SER A 119 -20.73 -10.58 3.48
CA SER A 119 -19.70 -10.59 2.42
C SER A 119 -19.26 -9.18 2.06
N LYS A 120 -17.96 -8.99 1.90
CA LYS A 120 -17.40 -7.75 1.37
C LYS A 120 -17.54 -7.75 -0.15
N VAL A 121 -17.86 -6.59 -0.70
CA VAL A 121 -18.06 -6.40 -2.14
C VAL A 121 -16.93 -5.52 -2.67
N TYR A 122 -16.37 -5.91 -3.80
CA TYR A 122 -15.24 -5.21 -4.42
C TYR A 122 -15.54 -4.89 -5.88
N ASN A 123 -15.02 -3.77 -6.34
CA ASN A 123 -14.95 -3.44 -7.76
C ASN A 123 -13.56 -3.76 -8.30
N VAL A 124 -13.51 -4.08 -9.57
CA VAL A 124 -12.26 -4.20 -10.34
C VAL A 124 -12.17 -3.00 -11.27
N GLU A 125 -11.08 -2.25 -11.14
CA GLU A 125 -10.85 -1.04 -11.92
C GLU A 125 -9.47 -1.11 -12.57
N PRO A 126 -9.27 -0.50 -13.75
CA PRO A 126 -7.94 -0.43 -14.33
C PRO A 126 -7.00 0.34 -13.41
N PHE A 127 -5.74 -0.13 -13.32
CA PHE A 127 -4.71 0.62 -12.59
C PHE A 127 -4.41 1.92 -13.32
N VAL A 128 -4.29 3.01 -12.55
CA VAL A 128 -3.77 4.29 -13.04
C VAL A 128 -2.77 4.83 -12.02
N ASN A 129 -1.73 5.51 -12.50
CA ASN A 129 -0.79 6.20 -11.60
C ASN A 129 -1.53 7.30 -10.84
N GLY A 130 -1.30 7.37 -9.54
CA GLY A 130 -2.01 8.30 -8.67
C GLY A 130 -3.36 7.78 -8.19
N TYR A 131 -3.62 6.48 -8.31
CA TYR A 131 -4.85 5.88 -7.75
C TYR A 131 -4.85 6.01 -6.24
N ILE A 132 -5.97 6.43 -5.68
CA ILE A 132 -6.11 6.71 -4.24
C ILE A 132 -7.06 5.71 -3.59
N PHE A 133 -6.53 5.00 -2.59
CA PHE A 133 -7.35 4.24 -1.64
C PHE A 133 -7.64 5.16 -0.45
N ALA A 134 -8.87 5.51 -0.26
CA ALA A 134 -9.29 6.43 0.79
C ALA A 134 -10.19 5.78 1.83
#